data_f146fb07e4546d1994ab6b7bb97a424e
#
_entry.id   f146fb07e4546d1994ab6b7bb97a424e
#
_cell.length_a   1.000
_cell.length_b   1.000
_cell.length_c   1.000
_cell.angle_alpha   90.00
_cell.angle_beta   90.00
_cell.angle_gamma   90.00
#
_symmetry.space_group_name_H-M   'P 1'
#
loop_
_entity.id
_entity.type
_entity.pdbx_description
1 polymer ?
#
loop_
_entity_poly.entity_id
_entity_poly.type
_entity_poly.pdbx_seq_one_letter_code
_entity_poly.pdbx_strand_id
1 'polypeptide(L)'
;RLNGKIYLIMGNHDLKNIRQEFISRFEHVAMQMRIEIGKKRIYLCHYPFLCFEGGYKDDVWQLFGHVHTRRSNSGIDAGRLQYLYPTQYDVGVDNNNFIPVSFGQVKRIIDKQVEQSKEK
;
A
#
# COMPACT_ATOMS: atom_id res chain seq x y z
N ARG A 1 -2.99 21.16 2.20
CA ARG A 1 -2.32 21.29 3.49
C ARG A 1 -2.75 20.16 4.41
N LEU A 2 -1.78 19.41 4.90
CA LEU A 2 -2.04 18.25 5.73
C LEU A 2 -1.86 18.59 7.20
N ASN A 3 -2.79 18.09 8.03
CA ASN A 3 -2.73 18.21 9.49
C ASN A 3 -2.33 16.87 10.10
N GLY A 4 -1.77 16.92 11.30
CA GLY A 4 -1.38 15.74 12.03
C GLY A 4 0.04 15.28 11.71
N LYS A 5 0.38 14.09 12.21
CA LYS A 5 1.69 13.49 11.98
C LYS A 5 1.70 12.78 10.63
N ILE A 6 2.68 13.08 9.82
CA ILE A 6 2.77 12.54 8.47
C ILE A 6 3.98 11.61 8.38
N TYR A 7 3.75 10.39 7.87
CA TYR A 7 4.77 9.39 7.64
C TYR A 7 4.94 9.21 6.13
N LEU A 8 6.16 9.24 5.64
CA LEU A 8 6.46 9.10 4.22
C LEU A 8 7.09 7.76 3.91
N ILE A 9 6.50 7.04 2.97
CA ILE A 9 7.10 5.85 2.36
C ILE A 9 7.64 6.28 1.00
N MET A 10 8.94 6.21 0.82
CA MET A 10 9.59 6.72 -0.39
C MET A 10 9.37 5.79 -1.57
N GLY A 11 8.92 6.36 -2.68
CA GLY A 11 8.82 5.66 -3.96
C GLY A 11 10.01 5.96 -4.84
N ASN A 12 10.01 5.40 -6.05
CA ASN A 12 11.12 5.57 -6.99
C ASN A 12 11.35 7.03 -7.41
N HIS A 13 10.31 7.83 -7.46
CA HIS A 13 10.44 9.25 -7.77
C HIS A 13 10.97 10.05 -6.58
N ASP A 14 10.59 9.68 -5.37
CA ASP A 14 11.03 10.35 -4.15
C ASP A 14 12.53 10.21 -3.92
N LEU A 15 13.09 9.05 -4.24
CA LEU A 15 14.53 8.79 -4.10
C LEU A 15 15.37 9.77 -4.91
N LYS A 16 14.81 10.31 -6.00
CA LYS A 16 15.51 11.24 -6.88
C LYS A 16 15.20 12.69 -6.58
N ASN A 17 14.01 12.99 -6.08
CA ASN A 17 13.48 14.33 -6.07
C ASN A 17 13.30 14.95 -4.68
N ILE A 18 13.31 14.17 -3.63
CA ILE A 18 13.07 14.70 -2.30
C ILE A 18 14.27 15.51 -1.81
N ARG A 19 14.00 16.68 -1.25
CA ARG A 19 15.02 17.54 -0.70
C ARG A 19 15.07 17.36 0.81
N GLN A 20 16.28 17.50 1.38
CA GLN A 20 16.53 17.38 2.82
C GLN A 20 15.60 18.29 3.63
N GLU A 21 15.35 19.48 3.13
CA GLU A 21 14.47 20.45 3.82
C GLU A 21 13.03 20.01 3.96
N PHE A 22 12.57 19.12 3.07
CA PHE A 22 11.21 18.59 3.15
C PHE A 22 11.10 17.36 4.02
N ILE A 23 12.19 16.62 4.16
CA ILE A 23 12.21 15.40 4.99
C ILE A 23 11.85 15.70 6.44
N SER A 24 12.29 16.84 6.96
CA SER A 24 12.02 17.23 8.35
C SER A 24 10.54 17.48 8.65
N ARG A 25 9.72 17.63 7.62
CA ARG A 25 8.27 17.88 7.77
C ARG A 25 7.49 16.60 8.04
N PHE A 26 8.12 15.44 7.88
CA PHE A 26 7.48 14.15 8.10
C PHE A 26 7.89 13.58 9.45
N GLU A 27 6.94 12.94 10.13
CA GLU A 27 7.21 12.26 11.39
C GLU A 27 8.23 11.16 11.21
N HIS A 28 8.14 10.47 10.08
CA HIS A 28 9.05 9.38 9.74
C HIS A 28 9.15 9.24 8.23
N VAL A 29 10.36 8.96 7.74
CA VAL A 29 10.62 8.73 6.31
C VAL A 29 11.34 7.39 6.18
N ALA A 30 10.81 6.50 5.36
CA ALA A 30 11.38 5.18 5.17
C ALA A 30 11.05 4.64 3.79
N MET A 31 11.81 3.65 3.32
CA MET A 31 11.50 2.94 2.08
C MET A 31 10.44 1.88 2.32
N GLN A 32 10.39 1.33 3.51
CA GLN A 32 9.31 0.46 3.93
C GLN A 32 9.10 0.61 5.43
N MET A 33 7.92 0.26 5.88
CA MET A 33 7.56 0.44 7.28
C MET A 33 6.55 -0.64 7.67
N ARG A 34 6.65 -1.12 8.89
CA ARG A 34 5.64 -2.01 9.46
C ARG A 34 4.93 -1.25 10.56
N ILE A 35 3.61 -1.21 10.49
CA ILE A 35 2.78 -0.58 11.53
C ILE A 35 1.78 -1.59 12.06
N GLU A 36 1.24 -1.28 13.23
CA GLU A 36 0.17 -2.08 13.83
C GLU A 36 -1.01 -1.17 14.13
N ILE A 37 -2.20 -1.59 13.71
CA ILE A 37 -3.45 -0.91 14.01
C ILE A 37 -4.39 -1.95 14.58
N GLY A 38 -4.67 -1.83 15.89
CA GLY A 38 -5.41 -2.86 16.59
C GLY A 38 -4.64 -4.17 16.56
N LYS A 39 -5.28 -5.23 16.06
CA LYS A 39 -4.65 -6.55 15.92
C LYS A 39 -4.04 -6.77 14.53
N LYS A 40 -4.09 -5.74 13.68
CA LYS A 40 -3.60 -5.86 12.30
C LYS A 40 -2.16 -5.41 12.18
N ARG A 41 -1.35 -6.21 11.52
CA ARG A 41 0.02 -5.86 11.15
C ARG A 41 0.01 -5.45 9.69
N ILE A 42 0.54 -4.28 9.40
CA ILE A 42 0.47 -3.71 8.05
C ILE A 42 1.88 -3.36 7.58
N TYR A 43 2.28 -3.94 6.44
CA TYR A 43 3.52 -3.59 5.78
C TYR A 43 3.24 -2.52 4.74
N LEU A 44 4.01 -1.44 4.79
CA LEU A 44 3.90 -0.33 3.84
C LEU A 44 5.17 -0.28 3.00
N CYS A 45 4.99 -0.29 1.69
CA CYS A 45 6.08 -0.14 0.74
C CYS A 45 5.50 0.39 -0.56
N HIS A 46 6.28 1.19 -1.28
CA HIS A 46 5.83 1.69 -2.58
C HIS A 46 5.55 0.54 -3.56
N TYR A 47 6.31 -0.55 -3.44
CA TYR A 47 6.20 -1.71 -4.33
C TYR A 47 5.41 -2.84 -3.69
N PRO A 48 4.62 -3.61 -4.49
CA PRO A 48 3.96 -4.80 -3.95
C PRO A 48 4.98 -5.90 -3.67
N PHE A 49 4.80 -6.59 -2.55
CA PHE A 49 5.66 -7.72 -2.19
C PHE A 49 5.16 -9.00 -2.86
N LEU A 50 6.08 -9.82 -3.33
CA LEU A 50 5.72 -11.15 -3.82
C LEU A 50 5.32 -12.06 -2.64
N CYS A 51 6.03 -11.96 -1.54
CA CYS A 51 5.70 -12.69 -0.31
C CYS A 51 6.21 -11.90 0.89
N PHE A 52 5.61 -12.15 2.04
CA PHE A 52 6.00 -11.49 3.29
C PHE A 52 5.52 -12.33 4.47
N GLU A 53 6.14 -12.10 5.62
CA GLU A 53 5.83 -12.87 6.82
C GLU A 53 4.36 -12.72 7.20
N GLY A 54 3.68 -13.85 7.29
CA GLY A 54 2.28 -13.87 7.68
C GLY A 54 1.31 -13.44 6.58
N GLY A 55 1.77 -13.30 5.33
CA GLY A 55 0.92 -12.82 4.24
C GLY A 55 -0.32 -13.68 3.97
N TYR A 56 -0.29 -14.95 4.39
CA TYR A 56 -1.44 -15.84 4.28
C TYR A 56 -2.52 -15.61 5.35
N LYS A 57 -2.22 -14.80 6.36
CA LYS A 57 -3.14 -14.49 7.46
C LYS A 57 -4.00 -13.29 7.13
N ASP A 58 -5.27 -13.32 7.51
CA ASP A 58 -6.24 -12.27 7.17
C ASP A 58 -5.97 -10.94 7.87
N ASP A 59 -5.23 -10.94 8.97
CA ASP A 59 -4.92 -9.73 9.73
C ASP A 59 -3.50 -9.19 9.49
N VAL A 60 -2.80 -9.72 8.49
CA VAL A 60 -1.49 -9.21 8.08
C VAL A 60 -1.63 -8.68 6.64
N TRP A 61 -1.49 -7.37 6.49
CA TRP A 61 -1.72 -6.69 5.20
C TRP A 61 -0.43 -6.13 4.63
N GLN A 62 -0.46 -5.91 3.32
CA GLN A 62 0.57 -5.11 2.64
C GLN A 62 -0.11 -4.10 1.74
N LEU A 63 0.22 -2.83 1.94
CA LEU A 63 -0.31 -1.74 1.13
C LEU A 63 0.81 -1.17 0.27
N PHE A 64 0.50 -0.93 -0.99
CA PHE A 64 1.51 -0.55 -1.99
C PHE A 64 0.97 0.50 -2.96
N GLY A 65 1.80 0.92 -3.88
CA GLY A 65 1.44 1.80 -4.99
C GLY A 65 2.17 1.39 -6.24
N HIS A 66 2.83 2.32 -6.91
CA HIS A 66 3.72 2.10 -8.07
C HIS A 66 3.06 1.57 -9.34
N VAL A 67 2.35 0.44 -9.27
CA VAL A 67 1.92 -0.32 -10.45
C VAL A 67 0.71 0.26 -11.17
N HIS A 68 0.06 1.28 -10.61
CA HIS A 68 -1.12 1.93 -11.21
C HIS A 68 -2.17 0.91 -11.62
N THR A 69 -2.56 0.06 -10.69
CA THR A 69 -3.41 -1.11 -10.93
C THR A 69 -4.61 -0.84 -11.83
N ARG A 70 -5.25 0.30 -11.64
CA ARG A 70 -6.47 0.64 -12.36
C ARG A 70 -6.23 1.32 -13.69
N ARG A 71 -5.14 2.07 -13.83
CA ARG A 71 -4.87 2.88 -15.02
C ARG A 71 -4.15 2.15 -16.13
N SER A 72 -3.28 1.23 -15.80
CA SER A 72 -2.38 0.62 -16.77
C SER A 72 -2.37 -0.88 -16.64
N ASN A 73 -3.11 -1.53 -17.49
CA ASN A 73 -3.08 -2.98 -17.58
C ASN A 73 -2.03 -3.48 -18.58
N SER A 74 -1.28 -2.55 -19.18
CA SER A 74 -0.30 -2.88 -20.21
C SER A 74 1.14 -2.77 -19.73
N GLY A 75 1.36 -2.38 -18.48
CA GLY A 75 2.71 -2.28 -17.92
C GLY A 75 3.35 -3.64 -17.73
N ILE A 76 4.67 -3.63 -17.69
CA ILE A 76 5.45 -4.87 -17.52
C ILE A 76 5.10 -5.61 -16.23
N ASP A 77 4.65 -4.88 -15.21
CA ASP A 77 4.32 -5.45 -13.92
C ASP A 77 2.85 -5.87 -13.77
N ALA A 78 2.00 -5.52 -14.75
CA ALA A 78 0.57 -5.77 -14.65
C ALA A 78 0.21 -7.24 -14.44
N GLY A 79 0.89 -8.13 -15.15
CA GLY A 79 0.65 -9.57 -15.04
C GLY A 79 1.03 -10.17 -13.70
N ARG A 80 1.82 -9.45 -12.92
CA ARG A 80 2.27 -9.93 -11.61
C ARG A 80 1.23 -9.74 -10.53
N LEU A 81 0.25 -8.85 -10.76
CA LEU A 81 -0.79 -8.54 -9.78
C LEU A 81 -1.67 -9.75 -9.46
N GLN A 82 -1.78 -10.69 -10.38
CA GLN A 82 -2.58 -11.91 -10.16
C GLN A 82 -2.01 -12.82 -9.06
N TYR A 83 -0.74 -12.62 -8.68
CA TYR A 83 -0.09 -13.45 -7.68
C TYR A 83 -0.12 -12.84 -6.28
N LEU A 84 -0.76 -11.69 -6.12
CA LEU A 84 -0.86 -11.03 -4.82
C LEU A 84 -1.80 -11.79 -3.88
N TYR A 85 -1.52 -11.70 -2.59
CA TYR A 85 -2.45 -12.19 -1.58
C TYR A 85 -3.68 -11.28 -1.53
N PRO A 86 -4.85 -11.81 -1.12
CA PRO A 86 -6.04 -10.97 -0.95
C PRO A 86 -5.89 -9.89 0.12
N THR A 87 -4.86 -9.98 0.96
CA THR A 87 -4.54 -8.99 1.97
C THR A 87 -3.61 -7.88 1.46
N GLN A 88 -3.35 -7.84 0.17
CA GLN A 88 -2.56 -6.77 -0.45
C GLN A 88 -3.49 -5.84 -1.23
N TYR A 89 -3.22 -4.53 -1.15
CA TYR A 89 -4.05 -3.55 -1.84
C TYR A 89 -3.24 -2.35 -2.31
N ASP A 90 -3.55 -1.88 -3.51
CA ASP A 90 -2.96 -0.67 -4.11
C ASP A 90 -3.70 0.55 -3.58
N VAL A 91 -3.06 1.28 -2.67
CA VAL A 91 -3.63 2.48 -2.06
C VAL A 91 -3.32 3.76 -2.85
N GLY A 92 -2.69 3.63 -4.02
CA GLY A 92 -2.43 4.77 -4.88
C GLY A 92 -3.71 5.49 -5.26
N VAL A 93 -3.64 6.84 -5.32
CA VAL A 93 -4.85 7.64 -5.60
C VAL A 93 -5.44 7.34 -6.97
N ASP A 94 -4.63 6.98 -7.95
CA ASP A 94 -5.10 6.64 -9.30
C ASP A 94 -5.88 5.32 -9.36
N ASN A 95 -5.71 4.46 -8.36
CA ASN A 95 -6.51 3.25 -8.19
C ASN A 95 -7.78 3.52 -7.36
N ASN A 96 -7.90 4.69 -6.75
CA ASN A 96 -8.94 5.01 -5.78
C ASN A 96 -9.65 6.32 -6.11
N ASN A 97 -9.97 6.54 -7.39
CA ASN A 97 -10.70 7.70 -7.89
C ASN A 97 -10.01 9.02 -7.57
N PHE A 98 -8.67 9.00 -7.49
CA PHE A 98 -7.83 10.18 -7.19
C PHE A 98 -8.12 10.80 -5.82
N ILE A 99 -8.61 10.00 -4.89
CA ILE A 99 -8.89 10.41 -3.51
C ILE A 99 -8.11 9.50 -2.56
N PRO A 100 -7.44 10.06 -1.55
CA PRO A 100 -6.78 9.23 -0.54
C PRO A 100 -7.78 8.32 0.17
N VAL A 101 -7.37 7.10 0.49
CA VAL A 101 -8.24 6.15 1.16
C VAL A 101 -7.98 6.13 2.66
N SER A 102 -9.05 5.98 3.44
CA SER A 102 -8.96 5.84 4.89
C SER A 102 -8.70 4.39 5.27
N PHE A 103 -8.24 4.17 6.50
CA PHE A 103 -8.09 2.81 7.04
C PHE A 103 -9.41 2.02 6.96
N GLY A 104 -10.52 2.65 7.30
CA GLY A 104 -11.83 1.99 7.25
C GLY A 104 -12.21 1.53 5.85
N GLN A 105 -11.90 2.36 4.83
CA GLN A 105 -12.15 1.99 3.45
C GLN A 105 -11.27 0.81 3.01
N VAL A 106 -9.99 0.85 3.36
CA VAL A 106 -9.05 -0.23 3.04
C VAL A 106 -9.50 -1.53 3.71
N LYS A 107 -9.92 -1.45 4.97
CA LYS A 107 -10.39 -2.62 5.70
C LYS A 107 -11.58 -3.27 5.01
N ARG A 108 -12.56 -2.47 4.57
CA ARG A 108 -13.73 -3.01 3.85
C ARG A 108 -13.32 -3.69 2.56
N ILE A 109 -12.39 -3.10 1.82
CA ILE A 109 -11.92 -3.65 0.55
C ILE A 109 -11.18 -4.97 0.77
N ILE A 110 -10.25 -4.99 1.72
CA ILE A 110 -9.46 -6.20 2.00
C ILE A 110 -10.34 -7.30 2.55
N ASP A 111 -11.26 -6.99 3.47
CA ASP A 111 -12.19 -7.98 4.00
C ASP A 111 -12.99 -8.63 2.87
N LYS A 112 -13.41 -7.84 1.89
CA LYS A 112 -14.13 -8.35 0.72
C LYS A 112 -13.23 -9.22 -0.16
N GLN A 113 -12.00 -8.82 -0.38
CA GLN A 113 -11.03 -9.61 -1.17
C GLN A 113 -10.76 -10.96 -0.52
N VAL A 114 -10.59 -10.97 0.80
CA VAL A 114 -10.38 -12.19 1.58
C VAL A 114 -11.58 -13.12 1.45
N GLU A 115 -12.78 -12.58 1.63
CA GLU A 115 -14.02 -13.36 1.52
C GLU A 115 -14.18 -13.96 0.13
N GLN A 116 -13.94 -13.17 -0.92
CA GLN A 116 -14.02 -13.65 -2.29
C GLN A 116 -12.99 -14.73 -2.59
N SER A 117 -11.81 -14.65 -1.99
CA SER A 117 -10.77 -15.67 -2.20
C SER A 117 -11.16 -17.03 -1.59
N LYS A 118 -11.96 -17.01 -0.53
CA LYS A 118 -12.42 -18.24 0.12
C LYS A 118 -13.55 -18.94 -0.63
N GLU A 119 -14.19 -18.24 -1.55
CA GLU A 119 -15.27 -18.79 -2.35
C GLU A 119 -14.77 -19.59 -3.56
N LYS A 120 -13.49 -19.51 -3.85
CA LYS A 120 -12.91 -20.20 -5.03
C LYS A 120 -12.43 -21.60 -4.71
#